data_946c63f348f744bce923be514e43a0b0
#
_entry.id   946c63f348f744bce923be514e43a0b0
#
_cell.length_a   1.000
_cell.length_b   1.000
_cell.length_c   1.000
_cell.angle_alpha   90.00
_cell.angle_beta   90.00
_cell.angle_gamma   90.00
#
_symmetry.space_group_name_H-M   'P 1'
#
loop_
_entity.id
_entity.type
_entity.pdbx_description
1 polymer ?
#
loop_
_entity_poly.entity_id
_entity_poly.type
_entity_poly.pdbx_seq_one_letter_code
_entity_poly.pdbx_strand_id
1 'polypeptide(L)'
;MTAASTSNAQTFGLGPTSFSTAALREVSRRELIQVLDSVRGKKALVIDPSVSGPLSLVAEFAVLKEHGVEKIFHLASAPLETDCKSLVYITRPNPTHMKWIADQYKWCASQRSSTPDNQPDITVYFVPRRTLICDQILEEQGIFGDIAIGDYHLDIVPLEEDLLSLELDSFKPFYVDGDPTLIHSVAHAIMKFQILYGSIPRILGKGNGAKVLTELLIRMRRDYSIADAPLNSSQASDSEFDSIIILDRTVDLVSPLRVQLTYEGLIDELFSIKTTFVEISAPVSQVSPAAIIPPTYSKSKKLVLNNQDHVFSEIRNLGFEVVGSMLSHVALRIQEEEDERHKLKTTTQLKDFASKIGGLQQQRQSLGLHNGIYDDILRYAGNPDTVKRWAAEEVFTHGKSSSSDLEYIEELIGRQAPIETVLRLLCLYCVVNGGLKTKYYDSFRRHIVQVSEWLFAYLAMR
;
A
#
# COMPACT_ATOMS: atom_id res chain seq x y z
N MET A 1 50.24 -3.46 18.45
CA MET A 1 49.96 -2.53 17.32
C MET A 1 49.21 -3.33 16.25
N THR A 2 47.93 -3.37 16.31
CA THR A 2 47.07 -3.97 15.26
C THR A 2 45.95 -2.93 15.01
N ALA A 3 45.99 -2.38 13.81
CA ALA A 3 45.08 -1.34 13.36
C ALA A 3 43.69 -1.93 13.13
N ALA A 4 42.71 -1.36 13.79
CA ALA A 4 41.32 -1.62 13.53
C ALA A 4 40.96 -0.98 12.19
N SER A 5 40.55 -1.80 11.21
CA SER A 5 39.94 -1.36 9.96
C SER A 5 38.51 -0.96 10.24
N THR A 6 38.25 0.33 10.33
CA THR A 6 36.91 0.91 10.23
C THR A 6 36.39 0.68 8.82
N SER A 7 35.46 -0.26 8.67
CA SER A 7 34.70 -0.42 7.44
C SER A 7 33.78 0.79 7.29
N ASN A 8 34.13 1.70 6.39
CA ASN A 8 33.25 2.73 5.85
C ASN A 8 32.08 2.00 5.16
N ALA A 9 30.95 1.91 5.82
CA ALA A 9 29.69 1.69 5.15
C ALA A 9 29.44 2.91 4.26
N GLN A 10 29.82 2.82 2.99
CA GLN A 10 29.40 3.75 1.98
C GLN A 10 27.89 3.60 1.85
N THR A 11 27.17 4.52 2.48
CA THR A 11 25.80 4.83 2.07
C THR A 11 25.86 5.20 0.59
N PHE A 12 25.32 4.34 -0.25
CA PHE A 12 24.98 4.70 -1.63
C PHE A 12 23.83 5.70 -1.56
N GLY A 13 24.12 6.90 -1.13
CA GLY A 13 23.29 8.06 -1.37
C GLY A 13 23.41 8.35 -2.87
N LEU A 14 22.37 8.01 -3.62
CA LEU A 14 22.13 8.65 -4.90
C LEU A 14 22.20 10.15 -4.60
N GLY A 15 23.08 10.87 -5.30
CA GLY A 15 23.19 12.32 -5.16
C GLY A 15 21.82 12.99 -5.34
N PRO A 16 21.65 14.29 -5.06
CA PRO A 16 20.38 14.96 -5.15
C PRO A 16 19.79 14.72 -6.54
N THR A 17 18.86 13.80 -6.64
CA THR A 17 18.16 13.50 -7.87
C THR A 17 17.28 14.68 -8.17
N SER A 18 17.38 15.24 -9.37
CA SER A 18 16.47 16.27 -9.86
C SER A 18 15.03 15.76 -10.01
N PHE A 19 14.83 14.45 -9.82
CA PHE A 19 13.56 13.77 -9.91
C PHE A 19 12.62 14.17 -8.77
N SER A 20 11.43 14.59 -9.12
CA SER A 20 10.38 14.94 -8.17
C SER A 20 9.06 14.28 -8.55
N THR A 21 8.46 13.56 -7.63
CA THR A 21 7.12 12.98 -7.78
C THR A 21 6.00 14.03 -7.77
N ALA A 22 6.33 15.31 -7.51
CA ALA A 22 5.35 16.39 -7.47
C ALA A 22 4.58 16.52 -8.80
N ALA A 23 5.26 16.34 -9.94
CA ALA A 23 4.61 16.38 -11.25
C ALA A 23 3.55 15.27 -11.40
N LEU A 24 3.85 14.05 -10.97
CA LEU A 24 2.89 12.93 -10.97
C LEU A 24 1.67 13.23 -10.09
N ARG A 25 1.90 13.73 -8.88
CA ARG A 25 0.81 14.11 -7.95
C ARG A 25 -0.06 15.18 -8.56
N GLU A 26 0.56 16.21 -9.14
CA GLU A 26 -0.17 17.33 -9.74
C GLU A 26 -1.00 16.91 -10.95
N VAL A 27 -0.51 16.02 -11.81
CA VAL A 27 -1.28 15.47 -12.94
C VAL A 27 -2.47 14.68 -12.43
N SER A 28 -2.26 13.75 -11.50
CA SER A 28 -3.35 12.95 -10.90
C SER A 28 -4.37 13.81 -10.16
N ARG A 29 -3.91 14.88 -9.48
CA ARG A 29 -4.77 15.85 -8.81
C ARG A 29 -5.63 16.64 -9.79
N ARG A 30 -5.04 17.12 -10.91
CA ARG A 30 -5.79 17.84 -11.95
C ARG A 30 -6.83 16.97 -12.61
N GLU A 31 -6.50 15.72 -12.92
CA GLU A 31 -7.46 14.74 -13.44
C GLU A 31 -8.62 14.51 -12.44
N LEU A 32 -8.33 14.39 -11.14
CA LEU A 32 -9.35 14.28 -10.10
C LEU A 32 -10.25 15.52 -10.05
N ILE A 33 -9.67 16.71 -10.12
CA ILE A 33 -10.43 17.98 -10.14
C ILE A 33 -11.35 18.01 -11.36
N GLN A 34 -10.87 17.63 -12.54
CA GLN A 34 -11.69 17.54 -13.74
C GLN A 34 -12.86 16.57 -13.58
N VAL A 35 -12.61 15.40 -12.98
CA VAL A 35 -13.65 14.42 -12.62
C VAL A 35 -14.68 15.04 -11.69
N LEU A 36 -14.28 15.74 -10.65
CA LEU A 36 -15.20 16.37 -9.71
C LEU A 36 -15.97 17.55 -10.35
N ASP A 37 -15.31 18.37 -11.15
CA ASP A 37 -15.93 19.55 -11.78
C ASP A 37 -16.87 19.18 -12.93
N SER A 38 -16.76 17.99 -13.50
CA SER A 38 -17.72 17.47 -14.50
C SER A 38 -19.12 17.31 -13.93
N VAL A 39 -19.23 17.06 -12.60
CA VAL A 39 -20.50 16.96 -11.88
C VAL A 39 -20.77 18.28 -11.17
N ARG A 40 -21.81 18.98 -11.57
CA ARG A 40 -22.14 20.32 -11.04
C ARG A 40 -22.79 20.26 -9.65
N GLY A 41 -22.51 21.27 -8.84
CA GLY A 41 -23.16 21.48 -7.55
C GLY A 41 -22.57 20.64 -6.40
N LYS A 42 -23.35 20.54 -5.32
CA LYS A 42 -23.00 19.78 -4.11
C LYS A 42 -23.14 18.29 -4.36
N LYS A 43 -22.12 17.54 -4.02
CA LYS A 43 -22.03 16.11 -4.28
C LYS A 43 -21.55 15.32 -3.08
N ALA A 44 -21.97 14.06 -3.00
CA ALA A 44 -21.38 13.09 -2.11
C ALA A 44 -20.41 12.20 -2.90
N LEU A 45 -19.23 12.00 -2.36
CA LEU A 45 -18.20 11.15 -2.95
C LEU A 45 -18.22 9.77 -2.28
N VAL A 46 -18.41 8.73 -3.06
CA VAL A 46 -18.39 7.34 -2.60
C VAL A 46 -17.14 6.65 -3.14
N ILE A 47 -16.24 6.28 -2.24
CA ILE A 47 -14.91 5.79 -2.60
C ILE A 47 -14.80 4.30 -2.26
N ASP A 48 -14.30 3.53 -3.21
CA ASP A 48 -13.84 2.17 -2.97
C ASP A 48 -12.75 2.17 -1.88
N PRO A 49 -12.87 1.37 -0.81
CA PRO A 49 -11.87 1.29 0.24
C PRO A 49 -10.44 1.06 -0.27
N SER A 50 -10.27 0.31 -1.36
CA SER A 50 -8.95 0.05 -1.96
C SER A 50 -8.33 1.29 -2.65
N VAL A 51 -9.16 2.26 -3.04
CA VAL A 51 -8.73 3.52 -3.69
C VAL A 51 -8.59 4.66 -2.68
N SER A 52 -9.19 4.53 -1.51
CA SER A 52 -9.21 5.60 -0.49
C SER A 52 -7.81 6.01 -0.03
N GLY A 53 -6.91 5.06 0.22
CA GLY A 53 -5.51 5.33 0.58
C GLY A 53 -4.78 6.10 -0.53
N PRO A 54 -4.69 5.53 -1.75
CA PRO A 54 -4.09 6.18 -2.90
C PRO A 54 -4.64 7.58 -3.18
N LEU A 55 -5.95 7.77 -3.11
CA LEU A 55 -6.61 9.05 -3.36
C LEU A 55 -6.18 10.12 -2.33
N SER A 56 -6.04 9.73 -1.07
CA SER A 56 -5.62 10.64 0.01
C SER A 56 -4.20 11.15 -0.13
N LEU A 57 -3.33 10.44 -0.89
CA LEU A 57 -1.97 10.90 -1.22
C LEU A 57 -1.95 11.90 -2.38
N VAL A 58 -3.01 11.94 -3.19
CA VAL A 58 -3.15 12.83 -4.34
C VAL A 58 -3.84 14.13 -3.96
N ALA A 59 -4.91 14.05 -3.16
CA ALA A 59 -5.70 15.23 -2.79
C ALA A 59 -6.15 15.17 -1.32
N GLU A 60 -5.93 16.28 -0.62
CA GLU A 60 -6.44 16.49 0.72
C GLU A 60 -7.95 16.78 0.71
N PHE A 61 -8.61 16.49 1.82
CA PHE A 61 -10.05 16.76 1.96
C PHE A 61 -10.44 18.21 1.68
N ALA A 62 -9.59 19.17 2.03
CA ALA A 62 -9.79 20.59 1.76
C ALA A 62 -10.01 20.86 0.26
N VAL A 63 -9.18 20.27 -0.60
CA VAL A 63 -9.31 20.38 -2.06
C VAL A 63 -10.61 19.76 -2.57
N LEU A 64 -11.00 18.58 -2.07
CA LEU A 64 -12.25 17.94 -2.45
C LEU A 64 -13.46 18.82 -2.10
N LYS A 65 -13.42 19.49 -0.94
CA LYS A 65 -14.46 20.39 -0.47
C LYS A 65 -14.57 21.64 -1.36
N GLU A 66 -13.46 22.20 -1.82
CA GLU A 66 -13.46 23.34 -2.76
C GLU A 66 -14.16 23.00 -4.08
N HIS A 67 -14.11 21.72 -4.51
CA HIS A 67 -14.76 21.21 -5.71
C HIS A 67 -16.16 20.60 -5.45
N GLY A 68 -16.81 21.03 -4.36
CA GLY A 68 -18.22 20.74 -4.08
C GLY A 68 -18.50 19.41 -3.39
N VAL A 69 -17.49 18.70 -2.88
CA VAL A 69 -17.69 17.48 -2.08
C VAL A 69 -18.10 17.86 -0.66
N GLU A 70 -19.33 17.53 -0.27
CA GLU A 70 -19.84 17.79 1.09
C GLU A 70 -19.61 16.60 2.03
N LYS A 71 -19.80 15.39 1.54
CA LYS A 71 -19.71 14.16 2.32
C LYS A 71 -18.88 13.12 1.57
N ILE A 72 -18.12 12.32 2.31
CA ILE A 72 -17.37 11.17 1.78
C ILE A 72 -17.88 9.91 2.45
N PHE A 73 -18.14 8.88 1.65
CA PHE A 73 -18.58 7.56 2.08
C PHE A 73 -17.64 6.50 1.51
N HIS A 74 -17.55 5.38 2.20
CA HIS A 74 -16.92 4.17 1.66
C HIS A 74 -17.95 3.31 0.95
N LEU A 75 -17.60 2.81 -0.23
CA LEU A 75 -18.46 1.90 -0.99
C LEU A 75 -18.63 0.60 -0.20
N ALA A 76 -19.86 0.25 0.09
CA ALA A 76 -20.27 -0.94 0.81
C ALA A 76 -21.61 -1.46 0.27
N SER A 77 -21.99 -2.67 0.67
CA SER A 77 -23.29 -3.25 0.30
C SER A 77 -24.50 -2.56 0.96
N ALA A 78 -24.27 -1.74 1.99
CA ALA A 78 -25.32 -1.05 2.70
C ALA A 78 -25.94 0.10 1.85
N PRO A 79 -27.23 0.41 2.05
CA PRO A 79 -27.85 1.57 1.44
C PRO A 79 -27.15 2.87 1.82
N LEU A 80 -27.12 3.83 0.91
CA LEU A 80 -26.49 5.12 1.11
C LEU A 80 -27.50 6.18 1.55
N GLU A 81 -27.43 6.63 2.80
CA GLU A 81 -28.30 7.68 3.32
C GLU A 81 -27.61 9.05 3.14
N THR A 82 -28.07 9.83 2.17
CA THR A 82 -27.53 11.17 1.90
C THR A 82 -28.57 12.11 1.33
N ASP A 83 -28.47 13.38 1.70
CA ASP A 83 -29.28 14.46 1.18
C ASP A 83 -28.75 15.03 -0.14
N CYS A 84 -27.51 14.65 -0.53
CA CYS A 84 -26.91 15.13 -1.77
C CYS A 84 -27.62 14.52 -2.99
N LYS A 85 -27.99 15.38 -3.97
CA LYS A 85 -28.62 14.94 -5.21
C LYS A 85 -27.63 14.19 -6.10
N SER A 86 -26.42 14.70 -6.21
CA SER A 86 -25.36 14.13 -7.05
C SER A 86 -24.45 13.20 -6.25
N LEU A 87 -24.26 11.99 -6.75
CA LEU A 87 -23.38 10.95 -6.18
C LEU A 87 -22.27 10.63 -7.16
N VAL A 88 -21.03 10.78 -6.72
CA VAL A 88 -19.85 10.45 -7.51
C VAL A 88 -19.18 9.22 -6.90
N TYR A 89 -19.12 8.14 -7.66
CA TYR A 89 -18.45 6.90 -7.27
C TYR A 89 -17.06 6.85 -7.89
N ILE A 90 -16.05 6.56 -7.09
CA ILE A 90 -14.67 6.26 -7.55
C ILE A 90 -14.34 4.84 -7.11
N THR A 91 -14.24 3.91 -8.05
CA THR A 91 -14.13 2.48 -7.75
C THR A 91 -13.19 1.75 -8.71
N ARG A 92 -12.61 0.65 -8.24
CA ARG A 92 -11.96 -0.34 -9.11
C ARG A 92 -13.02 -1.09 -9.93
N PRO A 93 -12.69 -1.60 -11.13
CA PRO A 93 -13.59 -2.39 -11.95
C PRO A 93 -13.84 -3.78 -11.32
N ASN A 94 -14.72 -3.84 -10.32
CA ASN A 94 -15.07 -5.04 -9.60
C ASN A 94 -16.56 -5.39 -9.81
N PRO A 95 -16.87 -6.61 -10.28
CA PRO A 95 -18.26 -7.08 -10.47
C PRO A 95 -19.16 -6.90 -9.25
N THR A 96 -18.65 -7.15 -8.06
CA THR A 96 -19.41 -6.99 -6.80
C THR A 96 -19.76 -5.54 -6.52
N HIS A 97 -18.83 -4.61 -6.79
CA HIS A 97 -19.07 -3.18 -6.62
C HIS A 97 -20.17 -2.67 -7.55
N MET A 98 -20.24 -3.20 -8.79
CA MET A 98 -21.30 -2.84 -9.73
C MET A 98 -22.69 -3.21 -9.22
N LYS A 99 -22.83 -4.36 -8.59
CA LYS A 99 -24.07 -4.79 -7.93
C LYS A 99 -24.43 -3.86 -6.78
N TRP A 100 -23.47 -3.50 -5.92
CA TRP A 100 -23.73 -2.57 -4.82
C TRP A 100 -24.14 -1.18 -5.31
N ILE A 101 -23.50 -0.65 -6.35
CA ILE A 101 -23.87 0.63 -6.97
C ILE A 101 -25.30 0.56 -7.52
N ALA A 102 -25.64 -0.55 -8.17
CA ALA A 102 -27.01 -0.75 -8.71
C ALA A 102 -28.05 -0.81 -7.59
N ASP A 103 -27.77 -1.52 -6.51
CA ASP A 103 -28.67 -1.62 -5.35
C ASP A 103 -28.85 -0.24 -4.67
N GLN A 104 -27.75 0.50 -4.51
CA GLN A 104 -27.79 1.86 -3.96
C GLN A 104 -28.55 2.82 -4.86
N TYR A 105 -28.39 2.74 -6.20
CA TYR A 105 -29.19 3.51 -7.16
C TYR A 105 -30.68 3.23 -6.98
N LYS A 106 -31.08 1.94 -7.02
CA LYS A 106 -32.48 1.52 -6.88
C LYS A 106 -33.08 1.97 -5.54
N TRP A 107 -32.30 1.88 -4.48
CA TRP A 107 -32.71 2.34 -3.15
C TRP A 107 -32.90 3.86 -3.12
N CYS A 108 -31.95 4.65 -3.60
CA CYS A 108 -32.04 6.10 -3.70
C CYS A 108 -33.23 6.54 -4.56
N ALA A 109 -33.50 5.87 -5.67
CA ALA A 109 -34.64 6.14 -6.54
C ALA A 109 -35.99 5.84 -5.83
N SER A 110 -36.04 4.78 -5.01
CA SER A 110 -37.25 4.42 -4.24
C SER A 110 -37.59 5.40 -3.13
N GLN A 111 -36.60 6.04 -2.51
CA GLN A 111 -36.77 7.00 -1.42
C GLN A 111 -37.21 8.40 -1.91
N ARG A 112 -36.95 8.72 -3.16
CA ARG A 112 -37.21 10.02 -3.75
C ARG A 112 -38.52 9.98 -4.51
N SER A 113 -39.33 11.06 -4.41
CA SER A 113 -40.61 11.19 -5.13
C SER A 113 -40.42 10.99 -6.63
N SER A 114 -41.40 10.37 -7.31
CA SER A 114 -41.38 9.97 -8.72
C SER A 114 -41.33 11.14 -9.73
N THR A 115 -40.94 12.33 -9.32
CA THR A 115 -40.75 13.47 -10.23
C THR A 115 -39.37 13.39 -10.88
N PRO A 116 -39.22 13.62 -12.21
CA PRO A 116 -37.95 13.54 -12.92
C PRO A 116 -36.84 14.42 -12.33
N ASP A 117 -37.22 15.56 -11.73
CA ASP A 117 -36.27 16.49 -11.09
C ASP A 117 -35.64 15.98 -9.80
N ASN A 118 -36.16 14.89 -9.23
CA ASN A 118 -35.73 14.38 -7.93
C ASN A 118 -34.97 13.04 -8.01
N GLN A 119 -34.66 12.54 -9.22
CA GLN A 119 -33.87 11.34 -9.40
C GLN A 119 -32.41 11.59 -8.97
N PRO A 120 -31.72 10.56 -8.43
CA PRO A 120 -30.29 10.67 -8.09
C PRO A 120 -29.47 10.81 -9.37
N ASP A 121 -28.62 11.82 -9.41
CA ASP A 121 -27.63 12.01 -10.47
C ASP A 121 -26.37 11.23 -10.07
N ILE A 122 -26.18 10.05 -10.69
CA ILE A 122 -25.07 9.15 -10.36
C ILE A 122 -24.04 9.15 -11.47
N THR A 123 -22.80 9.42 -11.09
CA THR A 123 -21.64 9.29 -11.96
C THR A 123 -20.66 8.28 -11.37
N VAL A 124 -20.20 7.32 -12.17
CA VAL A 124 -19.25 6.29 -11.77
C VAL A 124 -17.95 6.47 -12.53
N TYR A 125 -16.86 6.65 -11.80
CA TYR A 125 -15.50 6.71 -12.35
C TYR A 125 -14.71 5.46 -11.98
N PHE A 126 -14.19 4.80 -13.01
CA PHE A 126 -13.34 3.61 -12.85
C PHE A 126 -11.87 3.96 -12.71
N VAL A 127 -11.20 3.31 -11.78
CA VAL A 127 -9.76 3.48 -11.53
C VAL A 127 -9.02 2.18 -11.84
N PRO A 128 -8.05 2.16 -12.74
CA PRO A 128 -7.65 3.25 -13.63
C PRO A 128 -8.57 3.39 -14.86
N ARG A 129 -9.36 2.36 -15.21
CA ARG A 129 -10.26 2.36 -16.35
C ARG A 129 -11.40 1.35 -16.18
N ARG A 130 -12.48 1.56 -16.91
CA ARG A 130 -13.61 0.62 -16.97
C ARG A 130 -13.27 -0.66 -17.71
N THR A 131 -14.07 -1.70 -17.46
CA THR A 131 -13.98 -2.99 -18.15
C THR A 131 -15.35 -3.36 -18.73
N LEU A 132 -15.35 -4.09 -19.85
CA LEU A 132 -16.58 -4.56 -20.50
C LEU A 132 -17.47 -5.41 -19.58
N ILE A 133 -16.87 -6.16 -18.65
CA ILE A 133 -17.61 -6.95 -17.65
C ILE A 133 -18.43 -6.04 -16.73
N CYS A 134 -17.87 -4.92 -16.31
CA CYS A 134 -18.58 -3.96 -15.48
C CYS A 134 -19.76 -3.32 -16.25
N ASP A 135 -19.56 -2.97 -17.52
CA ASP A 135 -20.60 -2.44 -18.38
C ASP A 135 -21.76 -3.46 -18.53
N GLN A 136 -21.46 -4.72 -18.82
CA GLN A 136 -22.45 -5.79 -18.91
C GLN A 136 -23.26 -5.97 -17.63
N ILE A 137 -22.59 -5.94 -16.47
CA ILE A 137 -23.28 -6.07 -15.18
C ILE A 137 -24.21 -4.88 -14.94
N LEU A 138 -23.81 -3.66 -15.27
CA LEU A 138 -24.65 -2.47 -15.15
C LEU A 138 -25.86 -2.53 -16.10
N GLU A 139 -25.69 -3.09 -17.33
CA GLU A 139 -26.78 -3.36 -18.26
C GLU A 139 -27.73 -4.42 -17.70
N GLU A 140 -27.21 -5.55 -17.19
CA GLU A 140 -28.02 -6.61 -16.57
C GLU A 140 -28.81 -6.08 -15.36
N GLN A 141 -28.23 -5.15 -14.60
CA GLN A 141 -28.93 -4.49 -13.50
C GLN A 141 -29.93 -3.42 -13.94
N GLY A 142 -29.92 -3.06 -15.23
CA GLY A 142 -30.89 -2.12 -15.84
C GLY A 142 -30.63 -0.66 -15.49
N ILE A 143 -29.39 -0.29 -15.15
CA ILE A 143 -29.05 1.10 -14.75
C ILE A 143 -28.03 1.77 -15.69
N PHE A 144 -27.49 1.04 -16.69
CA PHE A 144 -26.42 1.53 -17.57
C PHE A 144 -26.78 2.83 -18.30
N GLY A 145 -28.05 3.01 -18.69
CA GLY A 145 -28.52 4.23 -19.36
C GLY A 145 -28.86 5.39 -18.43
N ASP A 146 -28.97 5.13 -17.12
CA ASP A 146 -29.42 6.11 -16.12
C ASP A 146 -28.24 6.74 -15.36
N ILE A 147 -27.02 6.23 -15.53
CA ILE A 147 -25.82 6.69 -14.87
C ILE A 147 -24.79 7.20 -15.87
N ALA A 148 -24.02 8.21 -15.48
CA ALA A 148 -22.85 8.63 -16.24
C ALA A 148 -21.64 7.77 -15.86
N ILE A 149 -20.84 7.38 -16.87
CA ILE A 149 -19.67 6.52 -16.67
C ILE A 149 -18.44 7.20 -17.25
N GLY A 150 -17.35 7.21 -16.49
CA GLY A 150 -16.08 7.76 -16.92
C GLY A 150 -14.90 6.96 -16.36
N ASP A 151 -13.69 7.38 -16.74
CA ASP A 151 -12.44 6.83 -16.24
C ASP A 151 -11.67 7.90 -15.46
N TYR A 152 -10.98 7.47 -14.40
CA TYR A 152 -10.02 8.28 -13.67
C TYR A 152 -8.68 7.57 -13.69
N HIS A 153 -7.72 8.13 -14.45
CA HIS A 153 -6.43 7.50 -14.73
C HIS A 153 -5.41 7.67 -13.59
N LEU A 154 -5.75 7.19 -12.40
CA LEU A 154 -4.81 7.06 -11.29
C LEU A 154 -3.96 5.80 -11.48
N ASP A 155 -3.05 5.85 -12.46
CA ASP A 155 -2.21 4.71 -12.83
C ASP A 155 -1.01 4.55 -11.89
N ILE A 156 -0.46 5.65 -11.39
CA ILE A 156 0.73 5.65 -10.53
C ILE A 156 0.43 6.46 -9.28
N VAL A 157 0.74 5.86 -8.13
CA VAL A 157 0.60 6.46 -6.81
C VAL A 157 2.00 6.69 -6.22
N PRO A 158 2.44 7.93 -6.06
CA PRO A 158 3.72 8.22 -5.42
C PRO A 158 3.58 8.05 -3.91
N LEU A 159 4.17 6.97 -3.39
CA LEU A 159 4.21 6.69 -1.95
C LEU A 159 5.26 7.55 -1.26
N GLU A 160 6.46 7.60 -1.86
CA GLU A 160 7.60 8.41 -1.43
C GLU A 160 8.18 9.17 -2.64
N GLU A 161 9.23 9.94 -2.42
CA GLU A 161 9.90 10.65 -3.52
C GLU A 161 10.60 9.70 -4.50
N ASP A 162 11.03 8.53 -4.02
CA ASP A 162 11.75 7.50 -4.77
C ASP A 162 10.97 6.17 -4.84
N LEU A 163 9.74 6.12 -4.33
CA LEU A 163 8.90 4.92 -4.30
C LEU A 163 7.53 5.19 -4.92
N LEU A 164 7.26 4.49 -6.01
CA LEU A 164 6.00 4.54 -6.75
C LEU A 164 5.28 3.20 -6.67
N SER A 165 3.97 3.22 -6.56
CA SER A 165 3.13 2.02 -6.57
C SER A 165 2.02 2.16 -7.61
N LEU A 166 1.56 1.03 -8.15
CA LEU A 166 0.35 0.98 -8.98
C LEU A 166 -0.88 0.58 -8.15
N GLU A 167 -0.67 0.14 -6.91
CA GLU A 167 -1.73 -0.33 -5.99
C GLU A 167 -2.70 -1.32 -6.64
N LEU A 168 -2.18 -2.21 -7.50
CA LEU A 168 -2.94 -3.25 -8.19
C LEU A 168 -2.78 -4.58 -7.46
N ASP A 169 -3.89 -5.27 -7.17
CA ASP A 169 -3.86 -6.66 -6.73
C ASP A 169 -3.56 -7.55 -7.94
N SER A 170 -2.27 -7.84 -8.13
CA SER A 170 -1.76 -8.41 -9.38
C SER A 170 -1.33 -9.87 -9.26
N PHE A 171 -0.98 -10.36 -8.06
CA PHE A 171 -0.35 -11.66 -7.93
C PHE A 171 -1.29 -12.80 -8.36
N LYS A 172 -2.49 -12.85 -7.79
CA LYS A 172 -3.45 -13.91 -8.10
C LYS A 172 -3.91 -13.86 -9.57
N PRO A 173 -4.42 -12.74 -10.12
CA PRO A 173 -4.85 -12.70 -11.51
C PRO A 173 -3.74 -13.08 -12.49
N PHE A 174 -2.53 -12.56 -12.29
CA PHE A 174 -1.45 -12.77 -13.25
C PHE A 174 -0.77 -14.14 -13.14
N TYR A 175 -0.41 -14.57 -11.92
CA TYR A 175 0.38 -15.81 -11.72
C TYR A 175 -0.47 -17.04 -11.47
N VAL A 176 -1.67 -16.92 -10.91
CA VAL A 176 -2.55 -18.05 -10.60
C VAL A 176 -3.59 -18.24 -11.70
N ASP A 177 -4.29 -17.15 -12.07
CA ASP A 177 -5.37 -17.21 -13.05
C ASP A 177 -4.85 -17.06 -14.51
N GLY A 178 -3.61 -16.59 -14.69
CA GLY A 178 -2.97 -16.42 -16.01
C GLY A 178 -3.53 -15.24 -16.82
N ASP A 179 -4.13 -14.23 -16.19
CA ASP A 179 -4.70 -13.06 -16.84
C ASP A 179 -3.61 -12.01 -17.16
N PRO A 180 -3.31 -11.76 -18.46
CA PRO A 180 -2.31 -10.79 -18.86
C PRO A 180 -2.78 -9.33 -18.81
N THR A 181 -4.05 -9.07 -18.49
CA THR A 181 -4.66 -7.72 -18.55
C THR A 181 -3.87 -6.71 -17.70
N LEU A 182 -3.32 -7.15 -16.56
CA LEU A 182 -2.54 -6.30 -15.69
C LEU A 182 -1.23 -5.80 -16.32
N ILE A 183 -0.63 -6.56 -17.23
CA ILE A 183 0.57 -6.11 -17.97
C ILE A 183 0.25 -4.85 -18.80
N HIS A 184 -0.95 -4.76 -19.36
CA HIS A 184 -1.38 -3.57 -20.08
C HIS A 184 -1.47 -2.35 -19.13
N SER A 185 -2.01 -2.52 -17.94
CA SER A 185 -2.09 -1.43 -16.94
C SER A 185 -0.70 -0.97 -16.51
N VAL A 186 0.24 -1.90 -16.30
CA VAL A 186 1.64 -1.58 -16.01
C VAL A 186 2.31 -0.84 -17.18
N ALA A 187 2.10 -1.31 -18.41
CA ALA A 187 2.65 -0.66 -19.60
C ALA A 187 2.11 0.77 -19.76
N HIS A 188 0.82 0.98 -19.54
CA HIS A 188 0.19 2.29 -19.59
C HIS A 188 0.77 3.24 -18.52
N ALA A 189 0.94 2.76 -17.30
CA ALA A 189 1.59 3.51 -16.23
C ALA A 189 3.02 3.93 -16.59
N ILE A 190 3.84 3.00 -17.12
CA ILE A 190 5.21 3.31 -17.57
C ILE A 190 5.20 4.30 -18.75
N MET A 191 4.24 4.20 -19.67
CA MET A 191 4.11 5.17 -20.76
C MET A 191 3.75 6.55 -20.22
N LYS A 192 2.79 6.67 -19.28
CA LYS A 192 2.45 7.92 -18.59
C LYS A 192 3.68 8.52 -17.89
N PHE A 193 4.46 7.68 -17.22
CA PHE A 193 5.72 8.08 -16.60
C PHE A 193 6.71 8.65 -17.62
N GLN A 194 6.89 7.99 -18.78
CA GLN A 194 7.79 8.45 -19.83
C GLN A 194 7.31 9.73 -20.53
N ILE A 195 6.01 9.96 -20.61
CA ILE A 195 5.45 11.21 -21.13
C ILE A 195 5.84 12.40 -20.21
N LEU A 196 5.90 12.17 -18.90
CA LEU A 196 6.22 13.21 -17.92
C LEU A 196 7.73 13.47 -17.77
N TYR A 197 8.54 12.41 -17.80
CA TYR A 197 9.97 12.47 -17.44
C TYR A 197 10.93 12.12 -18.58
N GLY A 198 10.40 11.95 -19.78
CA GLY A 198 11.19 11.59 -20.94
C GLY A 198 11.27 10.06 -21.19
N SER A 199 11.56 9.70 -22.43
CA SER A 199 11.63 8.30 -22.85
C SER A 199 12.88 7.62 -22.29
N ILE A 200 12.71 6.49 -21.60
CA ILE A 200 13.81 5.73 -21.01
C ILE A 200 14.52 4.92 -22.11
N PRO A 201 15.80 5.19 -22.40
CA PRO A 201 16.48 4.62 -23.58
C PRO A 201 16.76 3.13 -23.47
N ARG A 202 17.06 2.61 -22.28
CA ARG A 202 17.39 1.20 -22.07
C ARG A 202 16.35 0.48 -21.25
N ILE A 203 15.88 -0.66 -21.73
CA ILE A 203 14.98 -1.56 -21.00
C ILE A 203 15.72 -2.87 -20.79
N LEU A 204 15.91 -3.25 -19.52
CA LEU A 204 16.48 -4.51 -19.10
C LEU A 204 15.40 -5.32 -18.39
N GLY A 205 15.28 -6.60 -18.72
CA GLY A 205 14.22 -7.43 -18.14
C GLY A 205 14.67 -8.83 -17.78
N LYS A 206 14.10 -9.40 -16.71
CA LYS A 206 14.28 -10.80 -16.33
C LYS A 206 12.94 -11.43 -15.98
N GLY A 207 12.66 -12.59 -16.58
CA GLY A 207 11.41 -13.33 -16.42
C GLY A 207 10.42 -13.11 -17.56
N ASN A 208 9.39 -13.97 -17.63
CA ASN A 208 8.42 -13.96 -18.72
C ASN A 208 7.53 -12.71 -18.73
N GLY A 209 7.05 -12.28 -17.58
CA GLY A 209 6.26 -11.05 -17.47
C GLY A 209 7.04 -9.82 -17.92
N ALA A 210 8.33 -9.74 -17.59
CA ALA A 210 9.21 -8.66 -18.02
C ALA A 210 9.38 -8.65 -19.56
N LYS A 211 9.47 -9.82 -20.19
CA LYS A 211 9.54 -9.95 -21.66
C LYS A 211 8.27 -9.42 -22.32
N VAL A 212 7.10 -9.90 -21.90
CA VAL A 212 5.80 -9.49 -22.46
C VAL A 212 5.58 -7.99 -22.26
N LEU A 213 5.90 -7.46 -21.09
CA LEU A 213 5.81 -6.02 -20.80
C LEU A 213 6.73 -5.21 -21.72
N THR A 214 7.98 -5.65 -21.92
CA THR A 214 8.93 -4.96 -22.80
C THR A 214 8.44 -4.92 -24.25
N GLU A 215 7.93 -6.05 -24.75
CA GLU A 215 7.36 -6.13 -26.11
C GLU A 215 6.16 -5.17 -26.28
N LEU A 216 5.30 -5.10 -25.26
CA LEU A 216 4.16 -4.19 -25.26
C LEU A 216 4.60 -2.72 -25.21
N LEU A 217 5.57 -2.36 -24.36
CA LEU A 217 6.13 -1.01 -24.29
C LEU A 217 6.74 -0.55 -25.62
N ILE A 218 7.47 -1.43 -26.32
CA ILE A 218 8.03 -1.13 -27.65
C ILE A 218 6.91 -0.85 -28.66
N ARG A 219 5.81 -1.62 -28.63
CA ARG A 219 4.65 -1.40 -29.48
C ARG A 219 3.98 -0.07 -29.16
N MET A 220 3.67 0.20 -27.91
CA MET A 220 3.02 1.44 -27.48
C MET A 220 3.85 2.68 -27.83
N ARG A 221 5.18 2.62 -27.66
CA ARG A 221 6.07 3.72 -28.08
C ARG A 221 5.99 4.01 -29.59
N ARG A 222 5.90 2.96 -30.44
CA ARG A 222 5.73 3.15 -31.89
C ARG A 222 4.40 3.81 -32.21
N ASP A 223 3.33 3.33 -31.59
CA ASP A 223 1.99 3.88 -31.84
C ASP A 223 1.92 5.35 -31.42
N TYR A 224 2.53 5.70 -30.29
CA TYR A 224 2.67 7.09 -29.83
C TYR A 224 3.50 7.94 -30.80
N SER A 225 4.66 7.43 -31.24
CA SER A 225 5.55 8.16 -32.17
C SER A 225 4.89 8.42 -33.53
N ILE A 226 3.99 7.55 -33.96
CA ILE A 226 3.23 7.71 -35.22
C ILE A 226 2.11 8.75 -35.02
N ALA A 227 1.44 8.77 -33.84
CA ALA A 227 0.36 9.69 -33.55
C ALA A 227 0.85 11.14 -33.41
N ASP A 228 2.04 11.34 -32.81
CA ASP A 228 2.61 12.65 -32.50
C ASP A 228 3.67 13.14 -33.48
N ALA A 229 3.85 12.46 -34.60
CA ALA A 229 4.91 12.70 -35.58
C ALA A 229 5.05 14.14 -36.16
N PRO A 230 4.05 15.05 -36.12
CA PRO A 230 4.26 16.42 -36.59
C PRO A 230 4.75 17.44 -35.56
N LEU A 231 4.75 17.16 -34.27
CA LEU A 231 4.86 18.24 -33.29
C LEU A 231 6.15 18.29 -32.46
N ASN A 232 6.94 17.23 -32.31
CA ASN A 232 8.05 17.26 -31.35
C ASN A 232 9.31 16.48 -31.78
N SER A 233 9.85 16.77 -32.97
CA SER A 233 11.18 16.26 -33.38
C SER A 233 12.35 16.89 -32.59
N SER A 234 12.09 17.81 -31.68
CA SER A 234 13.11 18.50 -30.88
C SER A 234 13.14 18.10 -29.38
N GLN A 235 12.21 17.27 -28.89
CA GLN A 235 12.18 16.85 -27.47
C GLN A 235 12.70 15.42 -27.22
N ALA A 236 13.41 14.83 -28.17
CA ALA A 236 14.09 13.54 -27.98
C ALA A 236 15.34 13.62 -27.08
N SER A 237 15.60 14.76 -26.42
CA SER A 237 16.93 15.03 -25.86
C SER A 237 16.88 14.98 -24.38
N ASP A 238 16.32 14.82 -23.47
CA ASP A 238 16.70 14.70 -22.06
C ASP A 238 15.76 13.80 -21.24
N SER A 239 15.97 12.50 -21.36
CA SER A 239 15.40 11.57 -20.38
C SER A 239 16.11 11.75 -19.04
N GLU A 240 15.35 11.98 -18.00
CA GLU A 240 15.87 12.01 -16.63
C GLU A 240 16.40 10.64 -16.19
N PHE A 241 16.01 9.57 -16.89
CA PHE A 241 16.33 8.18 -16.57
C PHE A 241 17.14 7.51 -17.69
N ASP A 242 18.26 6.91 -17.30
CA ASP A 242 19.14 6.17 -18.22
C ASP A 242 18.58 4.77 -18.57
N SER A 243 17.97 4.08 -17.61
CA SER A 243 17.51 2.72 -17.81
C SER A 243 16.36 2.34 -16.88
N ILE A 244 15.56 1.37 -17.32
CA ILE A 244 14.57 0.67 -16.48
C ILE A 244 14.93 -0.81 -16.39
N ILE A 245 14.89 -1.35 -15.18
CA ILE A 245 15.08 -2.78 -14.91
C ILE A 245 13.73 -3.35 -14.50
N ILE A 246 13.24 -4.32 -15.27
CA ILE A 246 11.96 -4.98 -15.03
C ILE A 246 12.23 -6.39 -14.51
N LEU A 247 11.78 -6.66 -13.29
CA LEU A 247 11.93 -7.97 -12.64
C LEU A 247 10.56 -8.62 -12.47
N ASP A 248 10.41 -9.79 -13.04
CA ASP A 248 9.24 -10.64 -12.81
C ASP A 248 9.30 -11.22 -11.37
N ARG A 249 8.18 -11.27 -10.69
CA ARG A 249 8.10 -11.81 -9.33
C ARG A 249 8.60 -13.26 -9.22
N THR A 250 8.45 -14.04 -10.29
CA THR A 250 8.95 -15.44 -10.34
C THR A 250 10.47 -15.57 -10.30
N VAL A 251 11.20 -14.48 -10.49
CA VAL A 251 12.67 -14.46 -10.36
C VAL A 251 13.10 -14.70 -8.91
N ASP A 252 12.30 -14.22 -7.97
CA ASP A 252 12.55 -14.41 -6.54
C ASP A 252 11.21 -14.52 -5.78
N LEU A 253 10.85 -15.74 -5.44
CA LEU A 253 9.69 -16.06 -4.60
C LEU A 253 10.08 -16.32 -3.14
N VAL A 254 11.37 -16.37 -2.84
CA VAL A 254 11.87 -16.65 -1.48
C VAL A 254 11.77 -15.41 -0.61
N SER A 255 12.26 -14.26 -1.09
CA SER A 255 12.29 -13.00 -0.32
C SER A 255 10.91 -12.57 0.22
N PRO A 256 9.81 -12.59 -0.56
CA PRO A 256 8.49 -12.21 -0.03
C PRO A 256 7.89 -13.22 0.96
N LEU A 257 8.38 -14.46 0.99
CA LEU A 257 7.94 -15.48 1.93
C LEU A 257 8.70 -15.45 3.27
N ARG A 258 9.81 -14.73 3.34
CA ARG A 258 10.57 -14.52 4.57
C ARG A 258 10.14 -13.25 5.29
N VAL A 259 10.20 -13.29 6.61
CA VAL A 259 10.04 -12.07 7.41
C VAL A 259 11.28 -11.20 7.26
N GLN A 260 11.08 -9.93 6.95
CA GLN A 260 12.15 -8.95 6.91
C GLN A 260 12.41 -8.43 8.32
N LEU A 261 13.66 -8.51 8.77
CA LEU A 261 14.07 -8.09 10.12
C LEU A 261 14.49 -6.61 10.18
N THR A 262 14.04 -5.80 9.22
CA THR A 262 14.14 -4.34 9.29
C THR A 262 12.99 -3.79 10.12
N TYR A 263 13.14 -2.58 10.64
CA TYR A 263 12.10 -1.94 11.44
C TYR A 263 10.77 -1.83 10.68
N GLU A 264 10.78 -1.33 9.45
CA GLU A 264 9.59 -1.23 8.60
C GLU A 264 9.00 -2.61 8.26
N GLY A 265 9.85 -3.59 7.94
CA GLY A 265 9.40 -4.95 7.65
C GLY A 265 8.69 -5.62 8.83
N LEU A 266 9.16 -5.37 10.06
CA LEU A 266 8.49 -5.87 11.27
C LEU A 266 7.22 -5.10 11.62
N ILE A 267 7.12 -3.82 11.28
CA ILE A 267 5.85 -3.07 11.37
C ILE A 267 4.83 -3.70 10.40
N ASP A 268 5.23 -4.00 9.16
CA ASP A 268 4.34 -4.63 8.19
C ASP A 268 3.87 -6.02 8.64
N GLU A 269 4.78 -6.83 9.19
CA GLU A 269 4.45 -8.16 9.73
C GLU A 269 3.43 -8.11 10.88
N LEU A 270 3.52 -7.10 11.76
CA LEU A 270 2.66 -6.96 12.94
C LEU A 270 1.33 -6.27 12.67
N PHE A 271 1.38 -5.19 11.89
CA PHE A 271 0.25 -4.25 11.78
C PHE A 271 -0.29 -4.14 10.35
N SER A 272 0.42 -4.69 9.36
CA SER A 272 0.10 -4.62 7.92
C SER A 272 0.03 -3.19 7.40
N ILE A 273 1.09 -2.75 6.73
CA ILE A 273 1.15 -1.44 6.09
C ILE A 273 0.34 -1.49 4.78
N LYS A 274 -0.69 -0.66 4.67
CA LYS A 274 -1.49 -0.52 3.45
C LYS A 274 -1.28 0.86 2.85
N THR A 275 -0.77 0.90 1.62
CA THR A 275 -0.33 2.14 0.97
C THR A 275 0.80 2.78 1.79
N THR A 276 0.58 3.72 2.65
CA THR A 276 1.52 4.27 3.64
C THR A 276 0.89 4.33 5.02
N PHE A 277 -0.24 3.67 5.21
CA PHE A 277 -1.01 3.74 6.44
C PHE A 277 -0.86 2.46 7.25
N VAL A 278 -0.75 2.62 8.54
CA VAL A 278 -0.81 1.55 9.53
C VAL A 278 -1.87 1.87 10.58
N GLU A 279 -2.62 0.86 11.01
CA GLU A 279 -3.59 0.99 12.09
C GLU A 279 -3.00 0.39 13.36
N ILE A 280 -2.69 1.24 14.33
CA ILE A 280 -2.14 0.82 15.62
C ILE A 280 -3.23 0.98 16.67
N SER A 281 -3.54 -0.10 17.37
CA SER A 281 -4.36 -0.05 18.57
C SER A 281 -3.61 0.69 19.67
N ALA A 282 -4.29 1.61 20.38
CA ALA A 282 -3.64 2.35 21.45
C ALA A 282 -2.98 1.38 22.45
N PRO A 283 -1.72 1.63 22.87
CA PRO A 283 -1.00 0.73 23.75
C PRO A 283 -1.79 0.51 25.05
N VAL A 284 -1.88 -0.74 25.48
CA VAL A 284 -2.50 -1.19 26.73
C VAL A 284 -1.79 -0.62 27.99
N SER A 285 -0.74 0.17 27.82
CA SER A 285 0.08 0.75 28.88
C SER A 285 -0.60 1.82 29.75
N GLN A 286 -1.90 2.07 29.58
CA GLN A 286 -2.69 2.91 30.51
C GLN A 286 -3.82 2.16 31.22
N VAL A 287 -3.86 0.85 31.17
CA VAL A 287 -4.82 0.08 31.96
C VAL A 287 -4.17 -0.25 33.30
N SER A 288 -4.59 0.45 34.34
CA SER A 288 -4.28 0.11 35.74
C SER A 288 -4.61 -1.37 36.00
N PRO A 289 -3.77 -2.13 36.75
CA PRO A 289 -3.96 -3.57 36.98
C PRO A 289 -5.24 -3.97 37.72
N ALA A 290 -6.10 -3.02 38.04
CA ALA A 290 -7.31 -3.22 38.85
C ALA A 290 -8.64 -3.16 38.09
N ALA A 291 -8.65 -2.99 36.77
CA ALA A 291 -9.90 -2.92 36.02
C ALA A 291 -10.23 -4.27 35.36
N ILE A 292 -11.07 -5.04 36.02
CA ILE A 292 -11.80 -6.19 35.46
C ILE A 292 -12.94 -5.62 34.60
N ILE A 293 -12.58 -5.08 33.41
CA ILE A 293 -13.55 -4.69 32.38
C ILE A 293 -13.02 -5.29 31.06
N PRO A 294 -13.87 -6.02 30.29
CA PRO A 294 -13.45 -6.52 28.99
C PRO A 294 -13.04 -5.33 28.11
N PRO A 295 -12.03 -5.47 27.24
CA PRO A 295 -11.50 -4.36 26.46
C PRO A 295 -12.61 -3.80 25.57
N THR A 296 -13.16 -2.69 25.97
CA THR A 296 -13.98 -1.84 25.09
C THR A 296 -13.01 -1.36 24.02
N TYR A 297 -13.27 -1.68 22.78
CA TYR A 297 -12.46 -1.36 21.60
C TYR A 297 -11.94 0.08 21.69
N SER A 298 -10.70 0.24 22.08
CA SER A 298 -10.01 1.51 21.97
C SER A 298 -9.89 1.85 20.50
N LYS A 299 -10.30 3.05 20.12
CA LYS A 299 -10.25 3.53 18.72
C LYS A 299 -8.84 3.29 18.17
N SER A 300 -8.71 2.44 17.16
CA SER A 300 -7.46 2.29 16.43
C SER A 300 -7.06 3.65 15.85
N LYS A 301 -5.79 4.03 16.02
CA LYS A 301 -5.26 5.26 15.46
C LYS A 301 -4.62 4.91 14.11
N LYS A 302 -5.14 5.51 13.05
CA LYS A 302 -4.53 5.41 11.72
C LYS A 302 -3.35 6.38 11.65
N LEU A 303 -2.18 5.85 11.33
CA LEU A 303 -0.93 6.60 11.24
C LEU A 303 -0.41 6.54 9.81
N VAL A 304 0.26 7.61 9.39
CA VAL A 304 0.98 7.67 8.12
C VAL A 304 2.45 7.39 8.39
N LEU A 305 3.01 6.41 7.72
CA LEU A 305 4.44 6.09 7.75
C LEU A 305 5.08 6.50 6.43
N ASN A 306 5.80 7.60 6.43
CA ASN A 306 6.52 8.10 5.27
C ASN A 306 7.76 8.90 5.68
N ASN A 307 8.61 9.25 4.70
CA ASN A 307 9.85 9.99 4.93
C ASN A 307 9.67 11.44 5.41
N GLN A 308 8.43 11.95 5.51
CA GLN A 308 8.16 13.23 6.16
C GLN A 308 8.34 13.14 7.68
N ASP A 309 8.24 11.94 8.23
CA ASP A 309 8.64 11.65 9.60
C ASP A 309 10.15 11.41 9.65
N HIS A 310 10.89 12.38 10.17
CA HIS A 310 12.35 12.30 10.25
C HIS A 310 12.85 11.12 11.09
N VAL A 311 12.17 10.78 12.18
CA VAL A 311 12.54 9.62 13.00
C VAL A 311 12.37 8.36 12.21
N PHE A 312 11.21 8.18 11.55
CA PHE A 312 10.95 7.01 10.72
C PHE A 312 11.96 6.90 9.57
N SER A 313 12.25 7.99 8.86
CA SER A 313 13.19 8.00 7.74
C SER A 313 14.61 7.54 8.12
N GLU A 314 15.05 7.84 9.36
CA GLU A 314 16.35 7.41 9.88
C GLU A 314 16.39 5.93 10.26
N ILE A 315 15.27 5.34 10.75
CA ILE A 315 15.26 4.00 11.34
C ILE A 315 14.60 2.93 10.45
N ARG A 316 13.78 3.28 9.46
CA ARG A 316 12.94 2.34 8.69
C ARG A 316 13.70 1.18 8.09
N ASN A 317 14.90 1.43 7.55
CA ASN A 317 15.73 0.44 6.86
C ASN A 317 16.77 -0.24 7.77
N LEU A 318 16.83 0.14 9.05
CA LEU A 318 17.78 -0.46 9.97
C LEU A 318 17.33 -1.85 10.43
N GLY A 319 18.28 -2.74 10.64
CA GLY A 319 18.02 -4.00 11.34
C GLY A 319 17.48 -3.73 12.74
N PHE A 320 16.50 -4.52 13.16
CA PHE A 320 15.77 -4.27 14.40
C PHE A 320 16.65 -4.19 15.64
N GLU A 321 17.76 -4.95 15.67
CA GLU A 321 18.74 -4.95 16.77
C GLU A 321 19.39 -3.58 17.01
N VAL A 322 19.45 -2.72 15.98
CA VAL A 322 20.10 -1.40 16.05
C VAL A 322 19.11 -0.28 16.36
N VAL A 323 17.83 -0.51 16.11
CA VAL A 323 16.78 0.52 16.21
C VAL A 323 16.70 1.13 17.61
N GLY A 324 16.78 0.32 18.66
CA GLY A 324 16.71 0.80 20.05
C GLY A 324 17.83 1.78 20.41
N SER A 325 19.05 1.51 19.96
CA SER A 325 20.18 2.42 20.16
C SER A 325 20.01 3.71 19.36
N MET A 326 19.46 3.62 18.13
CA MET A 326 19.21 4.79 17.30
C MET A 326 18.11 5.68 17.87
N LEU A 327 16.99 5.10 18.37
CA LEU A 327 15.94 5.86 19.06
C LEU A 327 16.48 6.59 20.30
N SER A 328 17.37 5.94 21.07
CA SER A 328 18.04 6.57 22.20
C SER A 328 18.94 7.73 21.77
N HIS A 329 19.64 7.59 20.63
CA HIS A 329 20.47 8.67 20.08
C HIS A 329 19.62 9.85 19.60
N VAL A 330 18.49 9.58 18.95
CA VAL A 330 17.52 10.62 18.54
C VAL A 330 16.96 11.36 19.78
N ALA A 331 16.65 10.61 20.85
CA ALA A 331 16.18 11.21 22.11
C ALA A 331 17.20 12.19 22.72
N LEU A 332 18.47 11.80 22.75
CA LEU A 332 19.56 12.66 23.24
C LEU A 332 19.73 13.91 22.35
N ARG A 333 19.70 13.76 21.04
CA ARG A 333 19.77 14.89 20.10
C ARG A 333 18.64 15.90 20.32
N ILE A 334 17.40 15.44 20.48
CA ILE A 334 16.26 16.31 20.78
C ILE A 334 16.44 17.01 22.11
N GLN A 335 16.94 16.31 23.12
CA GLN A 335 17.19 16.90 24.44
C GLN A 335 18.30 17.96 24.40
N GLU A 336 19.38 17.72 23.69
CA GLU A 336 20.47 18.70 23.49
C GLU A 336 19.97 19.97 22.81
N GLU A 337 19.13 19.82 21.78
CA GLU A 337 18.51 20.96 21.07
C GLU A 337 17.54 21.74 21.98
N GLU A 338 16.79 21.05 22.86
CA GLU A 338 15.93 21.69 23.89
C GLU A 338 16.78 22.42 24.96
N ASP A 339 17.91 21.86 25.38
CA ASP A 339 18.81 22.45 26.37
C ASP A 339 19.56 23.68 25.82
N GLU A 340 19.82 23.73 24.50
CA GLU A 340 20.36 24.94 23.85
C GLU A 340 19.45 26.15 24.02
N ARG A 341 18.15 25.97 24.13
CA ARG A 341 17.17 27.04 24.43
C ARG A 341 17.55 27.81 25.70
N HIS A 342 18.02 27.12 26.74
CA HIS A 342 18.38 27.74 28.02
C HIS A 342 19.66 28.58 27.93
N LYS A 343 20.44 28.42 26.86
CA LYS A 343 21.70 29.15 26.62
C LYS A 343 21.51 30.41 25.76
N LEU A 344 20.32 30.59 25.15
CA LEU A 344 20.06 31.74 24.25
C LEU A 344 19.84 33.03 25.05
N LYS A 345 20.60 34.08 24.70
CA LYS A 345 20.55 35.36 25.40
C LYS A 345 20.06 36.54 24.50
N THR A 346 19.98 36.34 23.20
CA THR A 346 19.66 37.40 22.24
C THR A 346 18.27 37.26 21.66
N THR A 347 17.52 38.33 21.49
CA THR A 347 16.16 38.34 20.91
C THR A 347 16.08 37.76 19.51
N THR A 348 17.13 37.95 18.69
CA THR A 348 17.22 37.35 17.36
C THR A 348 17.31 35.80 17.44
N GLN A 349 18.18 35.28 18.33
CA GLN A 349 18.33 33.84 18.57
C GLN A 349 17.04 33.21 19.10
N LEU A 350 16.31 33.91 19.97
CA LEU A 350 15.00 33.45 20.47
C LEU A 350 13.94 33.41 19.36
N LYS A 351 13.99 34.34 18.42
CA LYS A 351 13.05 34.33 17.27
C LYS A 351 13.35 33.21 16.30
N ASP A 352 14.61 32.93 16.03
CA ASP A 352 15.05 31.84 15.18
C ASP A 352 14.72 30.48 15.83
N PHE A 353 14.91 30.37 17.13
CA PHE A 353 14.53 29.18 17.88
C PHE A 353 13.01 28.98 17.94
N ALA A 354 12.23 30.06 18.07
CA ALA A 354 10.77 29.98 18.06
C ALA A 354 10.23 29.36 16.76
N SER A 355 10.89 29.59 15.62
CA SER A 355 10.53 28.94 14.33
C SER A 355 10.83 27.44 14.32
N LYS A 356 11.79 26.96 15.13
CA LYS A 356 12.17 25.53 15.23
C LYS A 356 11.34 24.73 16.25
N ILE A 357 10.68 25.41 17.21
CA ILE A 357 9.92 24.74 18.28
C ILE A 357 8.85 23.79 17.74
N GLY A 358 8.15 24.19 16.67
CA GLY A 358 7.12 23.34 16.03
C GLY A 358 7.72 22.03 15.52
N GLY A 359 8.87 22.08 14.87
CA GLY A 359 9.59 20.89 14.39
C GLY A 359 10.07 19.99 15.51
N LEU A 360 10.61 20.56 16.59
CA LEU A 360 11.05 19.78 17.77
C LEU A 360 9.89 19.08 18.47
N GLN A 361 8.74 19.74 18.62
CA GLN A 361 7.56 19.11 19.18
C GLN A 361 7.06 17.95 18.32
N GLN A 362 7.08 18.12 17.02
CA GLN A 362 6.70 17.07 16.07
C GLN A 362 7.67 15.88 16.16
N GLN A 363 8.98 16.12 16.19
CA GLN A 363 9.98 15.07 16.35
C GLN A 363 9.84 14.31 17.69
N ARG A 364 9.52 15.01 18.79
CA ARG A 364 9.28 14.40 20.07
C ARG A 364 8.02 13.53 20.09
N GLN A 365 6.96 13.97 19.44
CA GLN A 365 5.73 13.18 19.29
C GLN A 365 5.99 11.93 18.43
N SER A 366 6.72 12.08 17.33
CA SER A 366 7.14 10.97 16.48
C SER A 366 8.02 9.98 17.24
N LEU A 367 9.02 10.45 17.99
CA LEU A 367 9.87 9.60 18.83
C LEU A 367 9.03 8.80 19.86
N GLY A 368 8.07 9.43 20.52
CA GLY A 368 7.17 8.76 21.46
C GLY A 368 6.34 7.67 20.79
N LEU A 369 5.88 7.93 19.55
CA LEU A 369 5.15 6.97 18.75
C LEU A 369 6.04 5.76 18.39
N HIS A 370 7.23 6.03 17.85
CA HIS A 370 8.15 4.96 17.42
C HIS A 370 8.71 4.15 18.59
N ASN A 371 8.86 4.74 19.78
CA ASN A 371 9.16 3.98 20.99
C ASN A 371 8.04 2.99 21.33
N GLY A 372 6.76 3.39 21.24
CA GLY A 372 5.63 2.48 21.46
C GLY A 372 5.59 1.33 20.45
N ILE A 373 5.82 1.63 19.16
CA ILE A 373 5.90 0.61 18.11
C ILE A 373 7.09 -0.34 18.35
N TYR A 374 8.24 0.20 18.72
CA TYR A 374 9.43 -0.59 19.06
C TYR A 374 9.18 -1.55 20.22
N ASP A 375 8.49 -1.12 21.26
CA ASP A 375 8.14 -1.98 22.40
C ASP A 375 7.18 -3.11 21.98
N ASP A 376 6.24 -2.86 21.06
CA ASP A 376 5.35 -3.88 20.51
C ASP A 376 6.13 -4.91 19.67
N ILE A 377 7.05 -4.44 18.83
CA ILE A 377 7.93 -5.31 18.05
C ILE A 377 8.85 -6.12 18.98
N LEU A 378 9.40 -5.51 20.02
CA LEU A 378 10.27 -6.18 20.99
C LEU A 378 9.55 -7.34 21.70
N ARG A 379 8.27 -7.11 22.08
CA ARG A 379 7.43 -8.17 22.66
C ARG A 379 7.17 -9.32 21.68
N TYR A 380 6.92 -8.99 20.43
CA TYR A 380 6.73 -9.98 19.36
C TYR A 380 8.02 -10.75 19.06
N ALA A 381 9.15 -10.07 18.92
CA ALA A 381 10.45 -10.67 18.66
C ALA A 381 10.96 -11.51 19.84
N GLY A 382 10.61 -11.15 21.06
CA GLY A 382 10.94 -11.90 22.27
C GLY A 382 10.09 -13.17 22.50
N ASN A 383 9.06 -13.41 21.68
CA ASN A 383 8.24 -14.61 21.79
C ASN A 383 9.02 -15.83 21.28
N PRO A 384 9.16 -16.91 22.08
CA PRO A 384 9.88 -18.13 21.67
C PRO A 384 9.35 -18.75 20.37
N ASP A 385 8.05 -18.69 20.10
CA ASP A 385 7.47 -19.22 18.86
C ASP A 385 7.87 -18.39 17.64
N THR A 386 7.98 -17.06 17.80
CA THR A 386 8.50 -16.17 16.74
C THR A 386 9.95 -16.47 16.41
N VAL A 387 10.79 -16.62 17.43
CA VAL A 387 12.23 -16.95 17.28
C VAL A 387 12.39 -18.30 16.57
N LYS A 388 11.61 -19.31 16.99
CA LYS A 388 11.65 -20.64 16.32
C LYS A 388 11.22 -20.55 14.86
N ARG A 389 10.20 -19.74 14.54
CA ARG A 389 9.75 -19.54 13.17
C ARG A 389 10.82 -18.89 12.31
N TRP A 390 11.45 -17.83 12.77
CA TRP A 390 12.55 -17.17 12.04
C TRP A 390 13.72 -18.11 11.81
N ALA A 391 14.10 -18.91 12.82
CA ALA A 391 15.13 -19.93 12.67
C ALA A 391 14.75 -20.99 11.62
N ALA A 392 13.48 -21.40 11.57
CA ALA A 392 12.98 -22.33 10.54
C ALA A 392 13.03 -21.71 9.15
N GLU A 393 12.61 -20.44 8.99
CA GLU A 393 12.70 -19.71 7.72
C GLU A 393 14.15 -19.65 7.20
N GLU A 394 15.10 -19.42 8.09
CA GLU A 394 16.53 -19.41 7.76
C GLU A 394 17.03 -20.78 7.31
N VAL A 395 16.73 -21.84 8.06
CA VAL A 395 17.09 -23.21 7.71
C VAL A 395 16.52 -23.61 6.35
N PHE A 396 15.24 -23.32 6.09
CA PHE A 396 14.60 -23.63 4.80
C PHE A 396 15.29 -22.93 3.64
N THR A 397 15.67 -21.66 3.82
CA THR A 397 16.33 -20.86 2.77
C THR A 397 17.70 -21.40 2.39
N HIS A 398 18.43 -22.00 3.32
CA HIS A 398 19.75 -22.57 3.05
C HIS A 398 19.73 -23.91 2.29
N GLY A 399 18.54 -24.46 1.97
CA GLY A 399 18.40 -25.69 1.17
C GLY A 399 18.93 -26.96 1.84
N LYS A 400 19.22 -26.93 3.12
CA LYS A 400 19.66 -28.10 3.92
C LYS A 400 18.49 -28.75 4.65
N SER A 401 17.32 -28.76 4.01
CA SER A 401 16.10 -29.23 4.65
C SER A 401 16.19 -30.72 5.00
N SER A 402 15.86 -31.02 6.24
CA SER A 402 15.78 -32.38 6.79
C SER A 402 14.32 -32.81 7.01
N SER A 403 14.11 -34.07 7.36
CA SER A 403 12.76 -34.53 7.75
C SER A 403 12.25 -33.82 9.01
N SER A 404 13.15 -33.35 9.89
CA SER A 404 12.79 -32.60 11.10
C SER A 404 12.15 -31.25 10.81
N ASP A 405 12.41 -30.66 9.65
CA ASP A 405 11.85 -29.36 9.26
C ASP A 405 10.37 -29.50 8.91
N LEU A 406 9.98 -30.60 8.30
CA LEU A 406 8.57 -30.91 8.04
C LEU A 406 7.83 -31.28 9.32
N GLU A 407 8.48 -31.90 10.30
CA GLU A 407 7.94 -32.18 11.63
C GLU A 407 7.57 -30.88 12.37
N TYR A 408 8.37 -29.82 12.20
CA TYR A 408 8.05 -28.50 12.75
C TYR A 408 6.76 -27.92 12.14
N ILE A 409 6.56 -28.06 10.82
CA ILE A 409 5.31 -27.65 10.17
C ILE A 409 4.11 -28.46 10.68
N GLU A 410 4.27 -29.79 10.87
CA GLU A 410 3.26 -30.65 11.47
C GLU A 410 2.93 -30.23 12.91
N GLU A 411 3.94 -29.86 13.70
CA GLU A 411 3.76 -29.33 15.06
C GLU A 411 2.93 -28.04 15.04
N LEU A 412 3.21 -27.11 14.12
CA LEU A 412 2.45 -25.87 13.98
C LEU A 412 0.99 -26.12 13.61
N ILE A 413 0.72 -27.08 12.71
CA ILE A 413 -0.65 -27.46 12.37
C ILE A 413 -1.35 -28.06 13.61
N GLY A 414 -0.68 -28.96 14.32
CA GLY A 414 -1.22 -29.60 15.53
C GLY A 414 -1.51 -28.60 16.67
N ARG A 415 -0.74 -27.52 16.76
CA ARG A 415 -0.94 -26.42 17.70
C ARG A 415 -1.99 -25.39 17.25
N GLN A 416 -2.60 -25.61 16.07
CA GLN A 416 -3.55 -24.66 15.48
C GLN A 416 -2.96 -23.25 15.30
N ALA A 417 -1.68 -23.17 14.88
CA ALA A 417 -1.04 -21.89 14.53
C ALA A 417 -1.82 -21.20 13.38
N PRO A 418 -1.72 -19.89 13.23
CA PRO A 418 -2.38 -19.16 12.15
C PRO A 418 -2.06 -19.80 10.80
N ILE A 419 -3.12 -20.10 10.02
CA ILE A 419 -3.01 -20.84 8.76
C ILE A 419 -2.05 -20.17 7.77
N GLU A 420 -2.03 -18.83 7.78
CA GLU A 420 -1.12 -18.01 6.95
C GLU A 420 0.35 -18.30 7.27
N THR A 421 0.69 -18.45 8.55
CA THR A 421 2.05 -18.79 8.99
C THR A 421 2.45 -20.20 8.50
N VAL A 422 1.54 -21.16 8.65
CA VAL A 422 1.77 -22.54 8.19
C VAL A 422 1.96 -22.60 6.67
N LEU A 423 1.06 -21.94 5.93
CA LEU A 423 1.13 -21.91 4.46
C LEU A 423 2.37 -21.15 3.96
N ARG A 424 2.76 -20.05 4.61
CA ARG A 424 3.99 -19.31 4.27
C ARG A 424 5.22 -20.21 4.37
N LEU A 425 5.39 -20.90 5.49
CA LEU A 425 6.53 -21.83 5.69
C LEU A 425 6.50 -22.99 4.71
N LEU A 426 5.31 -23.55 4.46
CA LEU A 426 5.13 -24.65 3.51
C LEU A 426 5.47 -24.21 2.07
N CYS A 427 5.01 -23.03 1.66
CA CYS A 427 5.36 -22.45 0.37
C CYS A 427 6.86 -22.17 0.25
N LEU A 428 7.48 -21.61 1.30
CA LEU A 428 8.92 -21.37 1.33
C LEU A 428 9.71 -22.67 1.16
N TYR A 429 9.32 -23.70 1.90
CA TYR A 429 9.90 -25.03 1.75
C TYR A 429 9.77 -25.57 0.32
N CYS A 430 8.56 -25.47 -0.27
CA CYS A 430 8.30 -25.96 -1.63
C CYS A 430 9.12 -25.22 -2.68
N VAL A 431 9.22 -23.87 -2.57
CA VAL A 431 9.99 -23.05 -3.52
C VAL A 431 11.46 -23.41 -3.50
N VAL A 432 12.04 -23.58 -2.32
CA VAL A 432 13.49 -23.87 -2.18
C VAL A 432 13.82 -25.32 -2.57
N ASN A 433 12.96 -26.29 -2.23
CA ASN A 433 13.23 -27.71 -2.43
C ASN A 433 12.60 -28.30 -3.72
N GLY A 434 11.99 -27.44 -4.57
CA GLY A 434 11.36 -27.90 -5.81
C GLY A 434 10.08 -28.71 -5.59
N GLY A 435 9.40 -28.51 -4.47
CA GLY A 435 8.12 -29.13 -4.13
C GLY A 435 8.15 -30.06 -2.91
N LEU A 436 7.04 -30.74 -2.66
CA LEU A 436 6.85 -31.72 -1.61
C LEU A 436 6.73 -33.13 -2.20
N LYS A 437 7.26 -34.13 -1.48
CA LYS A 437 6.97 -35.53 -1.79
C LYS A 437 5.47 -35.79 -1.57
N THR A 438 4.84 -36.56 -2.45
CA THR A 438 3.40 -36.86 -2.45
C THR A 438 2.88 -37.27 -1.08
N LYS A 439 3.62 -38.11 -0.35
CA LYS A 439 3.26 -38.58 1.00
C LYS A 439 3.04 -37.41 1.98
N TYR A 440 3.93 -36.42 1.99
CA TYR A 440 3.82 -35.25 2.87
C TYR A 440 2.73 -34.30 2.39
N TYR A 441 2.59 -34.11 1.09
CA TYR A 441 1.52 -33.30 0.50
C TYR A 441 0.14 -33.80 0.94
N ASP A 442 -0.13 -35.11 0.80
CA ASP A 442 -1.42 -35.70 1.18
C ASP A 442 -1.67 -35.63 2.71
N SER A 443 -0.60 -35.73 3.51
CA SER A 443 -0.69 -35.59 4.97
C SER A 443 -1.04 -34.17 5.35
N PHE A 444 -0.28 -33.19 4.89
CA PHE A 444 -0.51 -31.76 5.19
C PHE A 444 -1.85 -31.27 4.68
N ARG A 445 -2.24 -31.66 3.46
CA ARG A 445 -3.55 -31.31 2.91
C ARG A 445 -4.70 -31.78 3.81
N ARG A 446 -4.64 -33.02 4.30
CA ARG A 446 -5.66 -33.54 5.22
C ARG A 446 -5.68 -32.83 6.55
N HIS A 447 -4.52 -32.61 7.16
CA HIS A 447 -4.43 -31.94 8.45
C HIS A 447 -4.88 -30.48 8.36
N ILE A 448 -4.46 -29.74 7.32
CA ILE A 448 -4.88 -28.36 7.10
C ILE A 448 -6.39 -28.26 6.90
N VAL A 449 -6.99 -29.15 6.08
CA VAL A 449 -8.44 -29.15 5.86
C VAL A 449 -9.19 -29.43 7.17
N GLN A 450 -8.74 -30.41 7.94
CA GLN A 450 -9.36 -30.74 9.23
C GLN A 450 -9.33 -29.60 10.24
N VAL A 451 -8.22 -28.86 10.27
CA VAL A 451 -8.08 -27.69 11.15
C VAL A 451 -8.86 -26.49 10.61
N SER A 452 -8.89 -26.30 9.29
CA SER A 452 -9.58 -25.16 8.66
C SER A 452 -11.10 -25.33 8.57
N GLU A 453 -11.65 -26.55 8.59
CA GLU A 453 -13.11 -26.74 8.70
C GLU A 453 -13.67 -26.05 9.96
N TRP A 454 -12.96 -26.08 11.07
CA TRP A 454 -13.28 -25.33 12.27
C TRP A 454 -13.20 -23.80 12.04
N LEU A 455 -12.24 -23.36 11.27
CA LEU A 455 -12.05 -21.93 10.95
C LEU A 455 -13.16 -21.42 10.01
N PHE A 456 -13.54 -22.21 9.01
CA PHE A 456 -14.67 -21.90 8.12
C PHE A 456 -16.01 -21.90 8.85
N ALA A 457 -16.23 -22.83 9.77
CA ALA A 457 -17.41 -22.84 10.63
C ALA A 457 -17.46 -21.61 11.54
N TYR A 458 -16.32 -21.20 12.08
CA TYR A 458 -16.22 -20.01 12.93
C TYR A 458 -16.43 -18.70 12.14
N LEU A 459 -15.90 -18.60 10.91
CA LEU A 459 -16.09 -17.44 10.02
C LEU A 459 -17.50 -17.36 9.44
N ALA A 460 -18.17 -18.49 9.25
CA ALA A 460 -19.56 -18.55 8.81
C ALA A 460 -20.57 -18.21 9.93
N MET A 461 -20.12 -18.21 11.19
CA MET A 461 -20.93 -17.82 12.36
C MET A 461 -20.74 -16.33 12.76
N ARG A 462 -19.84 -15.59 12.10
CA ARG A 462 -19.68 -14.14 12.23
C ARG A 462 -20.22 -13.42 10.99
#